data_21dbaa75578327cbf4757fe6c8a5df5f
#
_entry.id   21dbaa75578327cbf4757fe6c8a5df5f
#
_cell.length_a   1.000
_cell.length_b   1.000
_cell.length_c   1.000
_cell.angle_alpha   90.00
_cell.angle_beta   90.00
_cell.angle_gamma   90.00
#
_symmetry.space_group_name_H-M   'P 1'
#
loop_
_entity.id
_entity.type
_entity.pdbx_description
1 polymer ?
#
loop_
_entity_poly.entity_id
_entity_poly.type
_entity_poly.pdbx_seq_one_letter_code
_entity_poly.pdbx_strand_id
1 'polypeptide(L)'
;MLVVVLLASVLLLADGRAVAGEPHAAELVPRVTAAYPPVGTLAVAVARQQVPGSGLSLRAAEARAARVAAAAAGNAAAGRSFPTASMVKLFVAEDVLHRARTGRLVLRPDDPALLEDMIRRSDDPAASTLWVRYDGARMVVDVARRYGLEGTAPPDVPGQWGQALTTAQDLARFLSLLPVVAHPDDAASILAWMRAATPLAADGFDQRFGLFGTAPSGTAVKQGWMCCVGGSRHLHSVGVIGSRVVVLLSEVPRSTGYAAARAALTSAAAAIPPPPP
;
A
#
# COMPACT_ATOMS: atom_id res chain seq x y z
N MET A 1 46.46 48.07 -41.66
CA MET A 1 46.18 46.63 -41.59
C MET A 1 45.13 46.42 -40.51
N LEU A 2 43.88 46.16 -40.90
CA LEU A 2 42.74 45.94 -39.99
C LEU A 2 42.53 44.41 -39.91
N VAL A 3 42.71 43.87 -38.71
CA VAL A 3 42.43 42.43 -38.45
C VAL A 3 41.01 42.32 -38.04
N VAL A 4 40.16 41.69 -38.85
CA VAL A 4 38.78 41.33 -38.55
C VAL A 4 38.79 39.94 -37.88
N VAL A 5 38.41 39.86 -36.58
CA VAL A 5 38.21 38.60 -35.89
C VAL A 5 36.74 38.19 -36.07
N LEU A 6 36.51 37.12 -36.81
CA LEU A 6 35.19 36.46 -36.92
C LEU A 6 34.99 35.55 -35.71
N LEU A 7 34.07 35.94 -34.85
CA LEU A 7 33.53 35.07 -33.77
C LEU A 7 32.45 34.15 -34.37
N ALA A 8 32.77 32.89 -34.51
CA ALA A 8 31.78 31.85 -34.85
C ALA A 8 31.01 31.47 -33.59
N SER A 9 29.74 31.87 -33.53
CA SER A 9 28.78 31.43 -32.48
C SER A 9 28.31 30.01 -32.78
N VAL A 10 28.78 29.04 -32.00
CA VAL A 10 28.24 27.69 -32.02
C VAL A 10 26.93 27.69 -31.24
N LEU A 11 25.78 27.60 -31.92
CA LEU A 11 24.50 27.30 -31.34
C LEU A 11 24.50 25.82 -30.95
N LEU A 12 24.64 25.53 -29.64
CA LEU A 12 24.30 24.24 -29.07
C LEU A 12 22.77 24.14 -29.04
N LEU A 13 22.20 23.39 -29.97
CA LEU A 13 20.83 22.91 -29.90
C LEU A 13 20.78 21.91 -28.75
N ALA A 14 20.31 22.35 -27.57
CA ALA A 14 19.93 21.48 -26.50
C ALA A 14 18.68 20.71 -26.97
N ASP A 15 18.85 19.42 -27.28
CA ASP A 15 17.73 18.46 -27.46
C ASP A 15 16.89 18.47 -26.19
N GLY A 16 15.85 19.28 -26.21
CA GLY A 16 14.79 19.29 -25.18
C GLY A 16 13.95 18.01 -25.26
N ARG A 17 14.53 16.88 -24.87
CA ARG A 17 13.70 15.73 -24.52
C ARG A 17 12.87 16.15 -23.31
N ALA A 18 11.59 16.44 -23.56
CA ALA A 18 10.61 16.60 -22.51
C ALA A 18 10.66 15.32 -21.66
N VAL A 19 11.14 15.44 -20.42
CA VAL A 19 11.02 14.37 -19.44
C VAL A 19 9.52 14.20 -19.25
N ALA A 20 8.99 13.09 -19.75
CA ALA A 20 7.57 12.76 -19.59
C ALA A 20 7.28 12.80 -18.10
N GLY A 21 6.46 13.76 -17.66
CA GLY A 21 6.06 13.90 -16.28
C GLY A 21 5.42 12.60 -15.78
N GLU A 22 5.54 12.32 -14.50
CA GLU A 22 4.91 11.16 -13.88
C GLU A 22 3.40 11.19 -14.17
N PRO A 23 2.80 10.10 -14.75
CA PRO A 23 1.37 10.09 -15.06
C PRO A 23 0.54 10.41 -13.82
N HIS A 24 -0.47 11.26 -13.97
CA HIS A 24 -1.36 11.60 -12.87
C HIS A 24 -2.15 10.37 -12.41
N ALA A 25 -2.46 10.30 -11.10
CA ALA A 25 -3.24 9.19 -10.53
C ALA A 25 -4.56 8.95 -11.28
N ALA A 26 -5.21 10.02 -11.76
CA ALA A 26 -6.44 9.96 -12.55
C ALA A 26 -6.27 9.24 -13.90
N GLU A 27 -5.09 9.26 -14.50
CA GLU A 27 -4.79 8.59 -15.78
C GLU A 27 -4.45 7.11 -15.58
N LEU A 28 -3.88 6.77 -14.42
CA LEU A 28 -3.49 5.40 -14.11
C LEU A 28 -4.67 4.50 -13.77
N VAL A 29 -5.65 5.02 -13.02
CA VAL A 29 -6.79 4.23 -12.57
C VAL A 29 -7.56 3.57 -13.72
N PRO A 30 -7.98 4.27 -14.80
CA PRO A 30 -8.68 3.63 -15.91
C PRO A 30 -7.81 2.61 -16.64
N ARG A 31 -6.50 2.86 -16.82
CA ARG A 31 -5.57 1.92 -17.46
C ARG A 31 -5.44 0.61 -16.67
N VAL A 32 -5.24 0.72 -15.36
CA VAL A 32 -5.13 -0.44 -14.45
C VAL A 32 -6.45 -1.21 -14.41
N THR A 33 -7.58 -0.50 -14.35
CA THR A 33 -8.91 -1.12 -14.35
C THR A 33 -9.19 -1.87 -15.65
N ALA A 34 -8.84 -1.29 -16.81
CA ALA A 34 -9.04 -1.91 -18.12
C ALA A 34 -8.14 -3.13 -18.36
N ALA A 35 -6.97 -3.18 -17.72
CA ALA A 35 -6.04 -4.29 -17.83
C ALA A 35 -6.43 -5.51 -16.95
N TYR A 36 -7.42 -5.35 -16.06
CA TYR A 36 -7.92 -6.46 -15.26
C TYR A 36 -8.93 -7.28 -16.06
N PRO A 37 -8.72 -8.60 -16.25
CA PRO A 37 -9.68 -9.46 -16.95
C PRO A 37 -11.04 -9.51 -16.24
N PRO A 38 -12.14 -9.81 -16.93
CA PRO A 38 -13.49 -9.84 -16.34
C PRO A 38 -13.75 -11.10 -15.50
N VAL A 39 -12.85 -11.41 -14.57
CA VAL A 39 -12.94 -12.61 -13.70
C VAL A 39 -13.57 -12.30 -12.33
N GLY A 40 -13.84 -11.04 -12.04
CA GLY A 40 -14.39 -10.60 -10.77
C GLY A 40 -14.37 -9.09 -10.62
N THR A 41 -14.39 -8.60 -9.38
CA THR A 41 -14.32 -7.16 -9.06
C THR A 41 -12.90 -6.77 -8.70
N LEU A 42 -12.42 -5.66 -9.28
CA LEU A 42 -11.18 -4.99 -8.89
C LEU A 42 -11.48 -3.60 -8.36
N ALA A 43 -11.08 -3.30 -7.14
CA ALA A 43 -10.98 -1.94 -6.61
C ALA A 43 -9.55 -1.43 -6.80
N VAL A 44 -9.43 -0.24 -7.37
CA VAL A 44 -8.16 0.45 -7.63
C VAL A 44 -8.19 1.79 -6.94
N ALA A 45 -7.13 2.10 -6.18
CA ALA A 45 -6.87 3.44 -5.70
C ALA A 45 -5.38 3.79 -5.89
N VAL A 46 -5.12 5.03 -6.32
CA VAL A 46 -3.78 5.57 -6.52
C VAL A 46 -3.69 6.91 -5.81
N ALA A 47 -2.66 7.08 -5.00
CA ALA A 47 -2.39 8.31 -4.27
C ALA A 47 -0.88 8.62 -4.25
N ARG A 48 -0.49 9.76 -3.68
CA ARG A 48 0.91 10.08 -3.41
C ARG A 48 1.22 9.95 -1.93
N GLN A 49 2.38 9.38 -1.64
CA GLN A 49 2.93 9.37 -0.29
C GLN A 49 3.27 10.81 0.14
N GLN A 50 2.88 11.17 1.35
CA GLN A 50 3.18 12.49 1.87
C GLN A 50 4.60 12.53 2.43
N VAL A 51 5.28 13.65 2.19
CA VAL A 51 6.60 13.90 2.77
C VAL A 51 6.41 14.67 4.08
N PRO A 52 7.09 14.30 5.18
CA PRO A 52 7.10 15.08 6.40
C PRO A 52 7.54 16.50 6.09
N GLY A 53 6.68 17.47 6.37
CA GLY A 53 7.03 18.90 6.24
C GLY A 53 7.80 19.35 7.47
N SER A 54 8.97 19.92 7.31
CA SER A 54 9.65 20.60 8.40
C SER A 54 8.78 21.76 8.90
N GLY A 55 8.29 21.67 10.14
CA GLY A 55 7.65 22.78 10.85
C GLY A 55 6.13 22.96 10.71
N LEU A 56 5.37 21.95 10.24
CA LEU A 56 3.91 22.04 10.24
C LEU A 56 3.33 21.75 11.64
N SER A 57 2.42 22.63 12.11
CA SER A 57 1.62 22.38 13.30
C SER A 57 0.66 21.17 13.05
N LEU A 58 0.19 20.52 14.12
CA LEU A 58 -0.79 19.41 14.05
C LEU A 58 -2.02 19.76 13.20
N ARG A 59 -2.56 20.98 13.32
CA ARG A 59 -3.70 21.47 12.50
C ARG A 59 -3.35 21.55 11.01
N ALA A 60 -2.12 21.94 10.67
CA ALA A 60 -1.68 21.98 9.27
C ALA A 60 -1.47 20.57 8.71
N ALA A 61 -1.03 19.61 9.54
CA ALA A 61 -0.94 18.21 9.20
C ALA A 61 -2.33 17.58 8.96
N GLU A 62 -3.33 17.88 9.81
CA GLU A 62 -4.72 17.46 9.65
C GLU A 62 -5.38 18.04 8.40
N ALA A 63 -5.21 19.34 8.14
CA ALA A 63 -5.73 19.99 6.93
C ALA A 63 -5.06 19.46 5.66
N ARG A 64 -3.78 19.11 5.73
CA ARG A 64 -3.04 18.45 4.64
C ARG A 64 -3.53 17.01 4.44
N ALA A 65 -3.78 16.27 5.53
CA ALA A 65 -4.36 14.92 5.50
C ALA A 65 -5.74 14.89 4.80
N ALA A 66 -6.60 15.88 5.09
CA ALA A 66 -7.89 16.03 4.43
C ALA A 66 -7.74 16.31 2.93
N ARG A 67 -6.78 17.15 2.52
CA ARG A 67 -6.48 17.41 1.09
C ARG A 67 -5.93 16.19 0.35
N VAL A 68 -5.15 15.35 1.05
CA VAL A 68 -4.60 14.11 0.47
C VAL A 68 -5.68 13.07 0.22
N ALA A 69 -6.68 13.00 1.09
CA ALA A 69 -7.86 12.16 0.86
C ALA A 69 -8.62 12.58 -0.42
N ALA A 70 -8.65 13.89 -0.69
CA ALA A 70 -9.25 14.44 -1.92
C ALA A 70 -8.37 14.24 -3.17
N ALA A 71 -7.09 13.91 -3.01
CA ALA A 71 -6.13 13.73 -4.12
C ALA A 71 -5.95 12.26 -4.53
N ALA A 72 -6.55 11.30 -3.84
CA ALA A 72 -6.54 9.90 -4.25
C ALA A 72 -7.52 9.69 -5.40
N ALA A 73 -7.04 9.17 -6.53
CA ALA A 73 -7.90 8.71 -7.61
C ALA A 73 -8.27 7.25 -7.37
N GLY A 74 -9.53 6.90 -7.67
CA GLY A 74 -10.00 5.52 -7.56
C GLY A 74 -11.05 5.19 -8.62
N ASN A 75 -11.23 3.90 -8.93
CA ASN A 75 -12.33 3.46 -9.78
C ASN A 75 -13.64 3.37 -8.98
N ALA A 76 -14.76 3.02 -9.66
CA ALA A 76 -16.08 2.94 -9.02
C ALA A 76 -16.13 1.98 -7.81
N ALA A 77 -15.25 0.97 -7.75
CA ALA A 77 -15.18 0.02 -6.65
C ALA A 77 -14.25 0.47 -5.50
N ALA A 78 -13.53 1.59 -5.64
CA ALA A 78 -12.49 1.99 -4.68
C ALA A 78 -13.00 2.22 -3.25
N GLY A 79 -14.25 2.66 -3.10
CA GLY A 79 -14.92 2.84 -1.81
C GLY A 79 -15.69 1.61 -1.32
N ARG A 80 -15.73 0.52 -2.08
CA ARG A 80 -16.38 -0.73 -1.66
C ARG A 80 -15.55 -1.42 -0.57
N SER A 81 -16.23 -1.99 0.43
CA SER A 81 -15.60 -2.79 1.48
C SER A 81 -15.16 -4.16 0.98
N PHE A 82 -13.95 -4.55 1.39
CA PHE A 82 -13.36 -5.87 1.16
C PHE A 82 -12.83 -6.42 2.49
N PRO A 83 -12.88 -7.75 2.72
CA PRO A 83 -12.07 -8.38 3.75
C PRO A 83 -10.60 -8.06 3.52
N THR A 84 -9.90 -7.68 4.58
CA THR A 84 -8.50 -7.23 4.48
C THR A 84 -7.53 -8.32 4.05
N ALA A 85 -7.86 -9.60 4.29
CA ALA A 85 -6.84 -10.65 4.28
C ALA A 85 -5.59 -10.17 5.05
N SER A 86 -4.39 -10.35 4.51
CA SER A 86 -3.15 -9.93 5.18
C SER A 86 -2.87 -8.40 5.14
N MET A 87 -3.77 -7.56 4.60
CA MET A 87 -3.59 -6.10 4.69
C MET A 87 -3.73 -5.59 6.12
N VAL A 88 -4.56 -6.23 6.96
CA VAL A 88 -4.73 -5.86 8.38
C VAL A 88 -3.40 -5.90 9.16
N LYS A 89 -2.43 -6.69 8.72
CA LYS A 89 -1.10 -6.80 9.32
C LYS A 89 -0.36 -5.45 9.32
N LEU A 90 -0.62 -4.59 8.35
CA LEU A 90 -0.08 -3.22 8.32
C LEU A 90 -0.67 -2.38 9.46
N PHE A 91 -1.96 -2.53 9.75
CA PHE A 91 -2.62 -1.82 10.85
C PHE A 91 -2.12 -2.35 12.21
N VAL A 92 -1.95 -3.67 12.35
CA VAL A 92 -1.38 -4.28 13.56
C VAL A 92 0.03 -3.75 13.81
N ALA A 93 0.89 -3.73 12.79
CA ALA A 93 2.26 -3.24 12.94
C ALA A 93 2.29 -1.77 13.35
N GLU A 94 1.50 -0.93 12.71
CA GLU A 94 1.44 0.51 13.01
C GLU A 94 0.94 0.76 14.43
N ASP A 95 -0.12 0.10 14.88
CA ASP A 95 -0.69 0.36 16.21
C ASP A 95 0.22 -0.15 17.33
N VAL A 96 0.82 -1.33 17.18
CA VAL A 96 1.77 -1.88 18.18
C VAL A 96 2.96 -0.92 18.34
N LEU A 97 3.56 -0.48 17.24
CA LEU A 97 4.68 0.47 17.28
C LEU A 97 4.27 1.82 17.86
N HIS A 98 3.13 2.36 17.44
CA HIS A 98 2.58 3.62 17.96
C HIS A 98 2.34 3.55 19.46
N ARG A 99 1.73 2.48 19.97
CA ARG A 99 1.45 2.31 21.41
C ARG A 99 2.74 2.13 22.21
N ALA A 100 3.72 1.42 21.66
CA ALA A 100 5.04 1.29 22.28
C ALA A 100 5.75 2.65 22.36
N ARG A 101 5.75 3.43 21.28
CA ARG A 101 6.34 4.76 21.21
C ARG A 101 5.71 5.75 22.19
N THR A 102 4.40 5.64 22.40
CA THR A 102 3.65 6.53 23.30
C THR A 102 3.59 6.04 24.75
N GLY A 103 4.33 4.97 25.10
CA GLY A 103 4.38 4.42 26.46
C GLY A 103 3.12 3.69 26.92
N ARG A 104 2.18 3.41 25.98
CA ARG A 104 0.94 2.67 26.28
C ARG A 104 1.12 1.15 26.22
N LEU A 105 2.28 0.70 25.77
CA LEU A 105 2.63 -0.69 25.58
C LEU A 105 4.12 -0.86 25.81
N VAL A 106 4.51 -1.94 26.48
CA VAL A 106 5.89 -2.40 26.54
C VAL A 106 6.02 -3.61 25.63
N LEU A 107 6.87 -3.50 24.60
CA LEU A 107 7.14 -4.61 23.69
C LEU A 107 7.81 -5.76 24.46
N ARG A 108 7.40 -6.98 24.15
CA ARG A 108 8.10 -8.19 24.60
C ARG A 108 9.32 -8.42 23.74
N PRO A 109 10.29 -9.20 24.22
CA PRO A 109 11.56 -9.46 23.49
C PRO A 109 11.34 -10.06 22.09
N ASP A 110 10.27 -10.83 21.89
CA ASP A 110 9.93 -11.49 20.61
C ASP A 110 9.12 -10.62 19.65
N ASP A 111 8.50 -9.52 20.11
CA ASP A 111 7.60 -8.70 19.28
C ASP A 111 8.30 -8.09 18.03
N PRO A 112 9.52 -7.58 18.10
CA PRO A 112 10.16 -7.02 16.89
C PRO A 112 10.29 -8.06 15.77
N ALA A 113 10.67 -9.30 16.11
CA ALA A 113 10.77 -10.37 15.12
C ALA A 113 9.38 -10.78 14.57
N LEU A 114 8.37 -10.86 15.44
CA LEU A 114 6.99 -11.15 15.02
C LEU A 114 6.46 -10.07 14.07
N LEU A 115 6.70 -8.79 14.35
CA LEU A 115 6.27 -7.67 13.49
C LEU A 115 6.93 -7.75 12.11
N GLU A 116 8.25 -8.02 12.08
CA GLU A 116 8.99 -8.15 10.83
C GLU A 116 8.50 -9.35 10.00
N ASP A 117 8.40 -10.54 10.58
CA ASP A 117 7.94 -11.74 9.89
C ASP A 117 6.49 -11.61 9.40
N MET A 118 5.62 -11.01 10.21
CA MET A 118 4.23 -10.73 9.86
C MET A 118 4.12 -9.88 8.58
N ILE A 119 5.01 -8.91 8.37
CA ILE A 119 4.98 -8.07 7.17
C ILE A 119 5.72 -8.72 6.02
N ARG A 120 6.95 -9.18 6.21
CA ARG A 120 7.83 -9.69 5.16
C ARG A 120 7.36 -11.02 4.58
N ARG A 121 7.03 -11.96 5.48
CA ARG A 121 6.65 -13.33 5.14
C ARG A 121 5.14 -13.55 5.16
N SER A 122 4.38 -12.48 5.47
CA SER A 122 2.93 -12.58 5.71
C SER A 122 2.59 -13.66 6.74
N ASP A 123 3.39 -13.82 7.78
CA ASP A 123 3.32 -14.88 8.78
C ASP A 123 2.01 -14.77 9.58
N ASP A 124 1.13 -15.79 9.46
CA ASP A 124 -0.16 -15.84 10.13
C ASP A 124 -0.06 -16.19 11.62
N PRO A 125 0.81 -17.13 12.04
CA PRO A 125 1.13 -17.36 13.46
C PRO A 125 1.60 -16.08 14.17
N ALA A 126 2.50 -15.31 13.58
CA ALA A 126 2.97 -14.05 14.14
C ALA A 126 1.81 -13.04 14.25
N ALA A 127 0.99 -12.91 13.21
CA ALA A 127 -0.18 -12.04 13.22
C ALA A 127 -1.19 -12.45 14.32
N SER A 128 -1.47 -13.74 14.44
CA SER A 128 -2.41 -14.27 15.48
C SER A 128 -1.88 -14.03 16.89
N THR A 129 -0.57 -14.19 17.09
CA THR A 129 0.07 -13.91 18.38
C THR A 129 -0.07 -12.44 18.77
N LEU A 130 0.27 -11.52 17.87
CA LEU A 130 0.16 -10.08 18.13
C LEU A 130 -1.30 -9.64 18.28
N TRP A 131 -2.21 -10.21 17.47
CA TRP A 131 -3.64 -9.94 17.53
C TRP A 131 -4.25 -10.25 18.89
N VAL A 132 -3.97 -11.44 19.43
CA VAL A 132 -4.47 -11.85 20.74
C VAL A 132 -3.76 -11.07 21.87
N ARG A 133 -2.45 -10.89 21.75
CA ARG A 133 -1.61 -10.23 22.76
C ARG A 133 -2.01 -8.79 23.01
N TYR A 134 -2.43 -8.06 21.95
CA TYR A 134 -2.57 -6.61 21.99
C TYR A 134 -3.97 -6.11 21.61
N ASP A 135 -4.99 -6.96 21.63
CA ASP A 135 -6.37 -6.62 21.28
C ASP A 135 -6.49 -6.11 19.84
N GLY A 136 -6.40 -7.04 18.89
CA GLY A 136 -6.38 -6.75 17.46
C GLY A 136 -7.60 -5.97 16.96
N ALA A 137 -8.78 -6.27 17.47
CA ALA A 137 -9.98 -5.52 17.09
C ALA A 137 -9.85 -4.03 17.47
N ARG A 138 -9.32 -3.76 18.65
CA ARG A 138 -9.04 -2.40 19.11
C ARG A 138 -7.96 -1.73 18.28
N MET A 139 -6.91 -2.45 17.89
CA MET A 139 -5.86 -1.92 16.99
C MET A 139 -6.46 -1.40 15.68
N VAL A 140 -7.36 -2.16 15.04
CA VAL A 140 -8.02 -1.73 13.81
C VAL A 140 -8.82 -0.44 14.02
N VAL A 141 -9.59 -0.36 15.11
CA VAL A 141 -10.38 0.85 15.44
C VAL A 141 -9.48 2.06 15.68
N ASP A 142 -8.38 1.88 16.41
CA ASP A 142 -7.47 2.98 16.77
C ASP A 142 -6.69 3.50 15.55
N VAL A 143 -6.26 2.60 14.63
CA VAL A 143 -5.67 2.99 13.35
C VAL A 143 -6.71 3.69 12.45
N ALA A 144 -7.91 3.12 12.32
CA ALA A 144 -8.97 3.73 11.51
C ALA A 144 -9.24 5.17 11.96
N ARG A 145 -9.33 5.41 13.27
CA ARG A 145 -9.51 6.75 13.84
C ARG A 145 -8.31 7.65 13.57
N ARG A 146 -7.09 7.17 13.80
CA ARG A 146 -5.85 7.95 13.67
C ARG A 146 -5.60 8.42 12.25
N TYR A 147 -5.96 7.59 11.26
CA TYR A 147 -5.77 7.86 9.83
C TYR A 147 -7.04 8.37 9.13
N GLY A 148 -8.19 8.40 9.80
CA GLY A 148 -9.48 8.78 9.22
C GLY A 148 -9.94 7.79 8.14
N LEU A 149 -9.89 6.48 8.43
CA LEU A 149 -10.30 5.41 7.53
C LEU A 149 -11.77 5.07 7.77
N GLU A 150 -12.65 5.53 6.90
CA GLU A 150 -14.11 5.49 7.14
C GLU A 150 -14.74 4.14 6.81
N GLY A 151 -14.15 3.37 5.91
CA GLY A 151 -14.60 2.03 5.50
C GLY A 151 -13.79 0.89 6.13
N THR A 152 -12.96 1.19 7.15
CA THR A 152 -12.11 0.21 7.84
C THR A 152 -12.70 -0.13 9.20
N ALA A 153 -12.94 -1.43 9.46
CA ALA A 153 -13.56 -1.93 10.67
C ALA A 153 -12.96 -3.29 11.11
N PRO A 154 -12.99 -3.62 12.42
CA PRO A 154 -12.61 -4.95 12.88
C PRO A 154 -13.55 -6.03 12.31
N PRO A 155 -13.15 -7.32 12.37
CA PRO A 155 -14.01 -8.40 11.91
C PRO A 155 -15.21 -8.59 12.83
N ASP A 156 -16.35 -8.96 12.26
CA ASP A 156 -17.56 -9.31 13.05
C ASP A 156 -17.36 -10.59 13.89
N VAL A 157 -16.55 -11.54 13.37
CA VAL A 157 -16.25 -12.79 14.07
C VAL A 157 -14.94 -12.66 14.82
N PRO A 158 -14.94 -12.74 16.17
CA PRO A 158 -13.72 -12.66 16.96
C PRO A 158 -12.65 -13.66 16.50
N GLY A 159 -11.40 -13.21 16.40
CA GLY A 159 -10.27 -14.03 15.97
C GLY A 159 -10.12 -14.20 14.46
N GLN A 160 -11.12 -13.86 13.66
CA GLN A 160 -11.04 -13.91 12.19
C GLN A 160 -10.43 -12.63 11.63
N TRP A 161 -9.23 -12.29 12.07
CA TRP A 161 -8.58 -11.00 11.77
C TRP A 161 -8.49 -10.69 10.25
N GLY A 162 -8.33 -11.70 9.39
CA GLY A 162 -8.34 -11.50 7.93
C GLY A 162 -9.68 -11.05 7.36
N GLN A 163 -10.77 -11.17 8.14
CA GLN A 163 -12.10 -10.67 7.77
C GLN A 163 -12.37 -9.24 8.27
N ALA A 164 -11.41 -8.59 8.91
CA ALA A 164 -11.50 -7.14 9.10
C ALA A 164 -11.79 -6.47 7.76
N LEU A 165 -12.54 -5.39 7.75
CA LEU A 165 -12.96 -4.70 6.54
C LEU A 165 -12.06 -3.50 6.23
N THR A 166 -11.88 -3.21 4.95
CA THR A 166 -11.23 -2.01 4.46
C THR A 166 -11.68 -1.68 3.05
N THR A 167 -11.29 -0.50 2.54
CA THR A 167 -11.51 -0.08 1.15
C THR A 167 -10.17 0.21 0.47
N ALA A 168 -10.16 0.24 -0.86
CA ALA A 168 -8.96 0.65 -1.58
C ALA A 168 -8.59 2.12 -1.28
N GLN A 169 -9.59 2.97 -1.08
CA GLN A 169 -9.39 4.37 -0.67
C GLN A 169 -8.73 4.46 0.71
N ASP A 170 -9.20 3.69 1.68
CA ASP A 170 -8.63 3.69 3.04
C ASP A 170 -7.20 3.21 3.07
N LEU A 171 -6.87 2.12 2.38
CA LEU A 171 -5.48 1.64 2.30
C LEU A 171 -4.58 2.63 1.56
N ALA A 172 -5.08 3.29 0.51
CA ALA A 172 -4.33 4.34 -0.17
C ALA A 172 -4.10 5.53 0.76
N ARG A 173 -5.11 5.94 1.53
CA ARG A 173 -5.00 6.97 2.55
C ARG A 173 -4.00 6.60 3.65
N PHE A 174 -4.10 5.39 4.19
CA PHE A 174 -3.20 4.88 5.21
C PHE A 174 -1.73 4.95 4.76
N LEU A 175 -1.40 4.34 3.62
CA LEU A 175 -0.02 4.32 3.11
C LEU A 175 0.48 5.70 2.68
N SER A 176 -0.41 6.59 2.21
CA SER A 176 -0.07 7.98 1.88
C SER A 176 0.31 8.77 3.11
N LEU A 177 -0.40 8.57 4.21
CA LEU A 177 -0.24 9.32 5.45
C LEU A 177 0.78 8.68 6.41
N LEU A 178 1.16 7.43 6.20
CA LEU A 178 2.06 6.69 7.09
C LEU A 178 3.33 7.48 7.46
N PRO A 179 4.05 8.16 6.53
CA PRO A 179 5.25 8.91 6.88
C PRO A 179 5.02 10.19 7.69
N VAL A 180 3.77 10.67 7.77
CA VAL A 180 3.46 11.95 8.44
C VAL A 180 2.59 11.77 9.69
N VAL A 181 1.95 10.62 9.85
CA VAL A 181 1.10 10.30 11.01
C VAL A 181 1.84 9.39 12.00
N ALA A 182 2.53 8.37 11.50
CA ALA A 182 3.37 7.53 12.35
C ALA A 182 4.66 8.27 12.73
N HIS A 183 5.32 7.80 13.81
CA HIS A 183 6.67 8.26 14.09
C HIS A 183 7.60 7.90 12.90
N PRO A 184 8.56 8.76 12.51
CA PRO A 184 9.42 8.52 11.35
C PRO A 184 10.11 7.17 11.35
N ASP A 185 10.65 6.72 12.50
CA ASP A 185 11.32 5.42 12.61
C ASP A 185 10.34 4.25 12.42
N ASP A 186 9.11 4.38 12.93
CA ASP A 186 8.09 3.35 12.83
C ASP A 186 7.59 3.22 11.39
N ALA A 187 7.35 4.35 10.72
CA ALA A 187 7.04 4.38 9.29
C ALA A 187 8.18 3.80 8.45
N ALA A 188 9.43 4.15 8.75
CA ALA A 188 10.61 3.63 8.07
C ALA A 188 10.73 2.11 8.24
N SER A 189 10.47 1.59 9.45
CA SER A 189 10.50 0.14 9.74
C SER A 189 9.45 -0.61 8.94
N ILE A 190 8.19 -0.16 8.97
CA ILE A 190 7.10 -0.79 8.20
C ILE A 190 7.42 -0.81 6.70
N LEU A 191 7.86 0.33 6.15
CA LEU A 191 8.22 0.42 4.74
C LEU A 191 9.46 -0.43 4.40
N ALA A 192 10.44 -0.55 5.30
CA ALA A 192 11.61 -1.42 5.13
C ALA A 192 11.19 -2.90 5.09
N TRP A 193 10.32 -3.34 5.99
CA TRP A 193 9.78 -4.71 5.99
C TRP A 193 8.98 -5.00 4.72
N MET A 194 8.19 -4.03 4.24
CA MET A 194 7.47 -4.16 2.97
C MET A 194 8.43 -4.28 1.77
N ARG A 195 9.58 -3.56 1.76
CA ARG A 195 10.61 -3.70 0.71
C ARG A 195 11.33 -5.04 0.79
N ALA A 196 11.43 -5.61 1.97
CA ALA A 196 12.07 -6.90 2.23
C ALA A 196 11.09 -8.09 2.12
N ALA A 197 9.89 -7.90 1.52
CA ALA A 197 8.93 -8.98 1.30
C ALA A 197 9.58 -10.17 0.60
N THR A 198 9.31 -11.38 1.11
CA THR A 198 9.89 -12.61 0.56
C THR A 198 9.05 -13.18 -0.60
N PRO A 199 9.67 -13.81 -1.60
CA PRO A 199 8.93 -14.45 -2.69
C PRO A 199 7.91 -15.49 -2.22
N LEU A 200 8.26 -16.27 -1.19
CA LEU A 200 7.35 -17.22 -0.55
C LEU A 200 6.94 -16.70 0.83
N ALA A 201 5.67 -16.76 1.12
CA ALA A 201 5.11 -16.50 2.43
C ALA A 201 5.48 -17.61 3.44
N ALA A 202 5.18 -17.41 4.72
CA ALA A 202 5.44 -18.41 5.75
C ALA A 202 4.66 -19.72 5.55
N ASP A 203 3.49 -19.64 4.92
CA ASP A 203 2.65 -20.79 4.54
C ASP A 203 3.03 -21.43 3.19
N GLY A 204 4.10 -20.95 2.55
CA GLY A 204 4.57 -21.42 1.23
C GLY A 204 3.84 -20.80 0.03
N PHE A 205 2.89 -19.88 0.24
CA PHE A 205 2.20 -19.23 -0.88
C PHE A 205 3.16 -18.30 -1.65
N ASP A 206 3.14 -18.37 -2.98
CA ASP A 206 3.95 -17.51 -3.85
C ASP A 206 3.34 -16.09 -3.87
N GLN A 207 4.06 -15.14 -3.25
CA GLN A 207 3.66 -13.74 -3.13
C GLN A 207 3.96 -12.91 -4.39
N ARG A 208 4.67 -13.46 -5.40
CA ARG A 208 5.05 -12.74 -6.62
C ARG A 208 3.87 -12.60 -7.57
N PHE A 209 2.88 -11.82 -7.17
CA PHE A 209 1.72 -11.43 -7.99
C PHE A 209 1.39 -9.95 -7.77
N GLY A 210 0.55 -9.39 -8.62
CA GLY A 210 0.22 -7.98 -8.56
C GLY A 210 1.48 -7.10 -8.62
N LEU A 211 1.59 -6.14 -7.72
CA LEU A 211 2.73 -5.21 -7.66
C LEU A 211 4.06 -5.93 -7.38
N PHE A 212 4.06 -6.96 -6.54
CA PHE A 212 5.31 -7.69 -6.25
C PHE A 212 5.85 -8.45 -7.48
N GLY A 213 4.96 -8.82 -8.39
CA GLY A 213 5.35 -9.50 -9.64
C GLY A 213 5.76 -8.56 -10.77
N THR A 214 5.48 -7.26 -10.68
CA THR A 214 5.62 -6.32 -11.81
C THR A 214 6.41 -5.06 -11.50
N ALA A 215 6.42 -4.62 -10.24
CA ALA A 215 7.11 -3.39 -9.84
C ALA A 215 8.63 -3.57 -9.78
N PRO A 216 9.41 -2.50 -9.89
CA PRO A 216 10.87 -2.55 -9.74
C PRO A 216 11.29 -3.19 -8.41
N SER A 217 12.44 -3.86 -8.41
CA SER A 217 13.05 -4.42 -7.20
C SER A 217 13.19 -3.33 -6.11
N GLY A 218 12.96 -3.71 -4.85
CA GLY A 218 13.01 -2.77 -3.73
C GLY A 218 11.73 -1.91 -3.55
N THR A 219 10.69 -2.13 -4.35
CA THR A 219 9.38 -1.54 -4.09
C THR A 219 8.80 -2.07 -2.77
N ALA A 220 8.27 -1.17 -1.95
CA ALA A 220 7.57 -1.58 -0.74
C ALA A 220 6.22 -2.18 -1.10
N VAL A 221 6.02 -3.49 -0.83
CA VAL A 221 4.79 -4.22 -1.20
C VAL A 221 4.24 -5.01 -0.03
N LYS A 222 2.91 -5.18 -0.01
CA LYS A 222 2.23 -6.15 0.84
C LYS A 222 1.17 -6.87 0.03
N GLN A 223 1.19 -8.19 0.15
CA GLN A 223 0.23 -9.06 -0.51
C GLN A 223 -0.75 -9.62 0.52
N GLY A 224 -1.96 -9.94 0.05
CA GLY A 224 -2.98 -10.59 0.85
C GLY A 224 -3.78 -11.58 0.03
N TRP A 225 -4.12 -12.71 0.61
CA TRP A 225 -4.96 -13.74 0.00
C TRP A 225 -5.77 -14.46 1.07
N MET A 226 -6.98 -14.81 0.72
CA MET A 226 -7.82 -15.65 1.57
C MET A 226 -8.94 -16.31 0.75
N CYS A 227 -9.43 -17.43 1.23
CA CYS A 227 -10.63 -18.11 0.77
C CYS A 227 -11.37 -18.67 1.99
N CYS A 228 -12.67 -18.60 2.05
CA CYS A 228 -13.58 -17.86 1.21
C CYS A 228 -14.54 -17.08 2.12
N VAL A 229 -14.82 -15.84 1.77
CA VAL A 229 -15.83 -15.04 2.47
C VAL A 229 -16.96 -14.77 1.47
N GLY A 230 -18.22 -15.03 1.87
CA GLY A 230 -19.37 -14.82 0.99
C GLY A 230 -19.31 -15.58 -0.35
N GLY A 231 -18.64 -16.75 -0.40
CA GLY A 231 -18.47 -17.50 -1.63
C GLY A 231 -17.38 -16.95 -2.56
N SER A 232 -16.63 -15.96 -2.16
CA SER A 232 -15.60 -15.28 -2.93
C SER A 232 -14.20 -15.52 -2.39
N ARG A 233 -13.23 -15.56 -3.29
CA ARG A 233 -11.79 -15.53 -3.01
C ARG A 233 -11.29 -14.10 -3.12
N HIS A 234 -10.44 -13.70 -2.20
CA HIS A 234 -9.84 -12.36 -2.17
C HIS A 234 -8.34 -12.43 -2.39
N LEU A 235 -7.84 -11.61 -3.30
CA LEU A 235 -6.41 -11.36 -3.53
C LEU A 235 -6.17 -9.86 -3.57
N HIS A 236 -5.17 -9.42 -2.83
CA HIS A 236 -4.86 -8.01 -2.69
C HIS A 236 -3.37 -7.76 -2.90
N SER A 237 -3.06 -6.63 -3.50
CA SER A 237 -1.68 -6.19 -3.69
C SER A 237 -1.61 -4.68 -3.49
N VAL A 238 -0.84 -4.25 -2.50
CA VAL A 238 -0.62 -2.82 -2.24
C VAL A 238 0.87 -2.51 -2.23
N GLY A 239 1.23 -1.30 -2.58
CA GLY A 239 2.64 -0.91 -2.56
C GLY A 239 2.89 0.58 -2.73
N VAL A 240 4.17 0.93 -2.49
CA VAL A 240 4.72 2.27 -2.68
C VAL A 240 5.83 2.19 -3.72
N ILE A 241 5.58 2.75 -4.91
CA ILE A 241 6.47 2.75 -6.07
C ILE A 241 7.00 4.18 -6.24
N GLY A 242 8.23 4.44 -5.82
CA GLY A 242 8.72 5.82 -5.69
C GLY A 242 7.88 6.57 -4.64
N SER A 243 7.22 7.66 -5.03
CA SER A 243 6.27 8.39 -4.19
C SER A 243 4.80 7.95 -4.38
N ARG A 244 4.54 7.04 -5.29
CA ARG A 244 3.19 6.61 -5.67
C ARG A 244 2.72 5.45 -4.81
N VAL A 245 1.59 5.63 -4.14
CA VAL A 245 0.85 4.57 -3.46
C VAL A 245 -0.13 3.95 -4.44
N VAL A 246 -0.12 2.63 -4.57
CA VAL A 246 -1.06 1.87 -5.40
C VAL A 246 -1.72 0.80 -4.57
N VAL A 247 -3.04 0.70 -4.69
CA VAL A 247 -3.87 -0.30 -4.01
C VAL A 247 -4.71 -1.04 -5.04
N LEU A 248 -4.63 -2.36 -5.03
CA LEU A 248 -5.40 -3.27 -5.85
C LEU A 248 -6.08 -4.30 -4.92
N LEU A 249 -7.41 -4.20 -4.76
CA LEU A 249 -8.19 -5.17 -3.99
C LEU A 249 -9.07 -5.95 -4.98
N SER A 250 -8.88 -7.26 -5.03
CA SER A 250 -9.59 -8.14 -5.97
C SER A 250 -10.45 -9.16 -5.23
N GLU A 251 -11.66 -9.34 -5.72
CA GLU A 251 -12.60 -10.36 -5.32
C GLU A 251 -13.04 -11.13 -6.56
N VAL A 252 -12.87 -12.46 -6.52
CA VAL A 252 -13.27 -13.37 -7.60
C VAL A 252 -14.14 -14.49 -7.07
N PRO A 253 -15.01 -15.11 -7.88
CA PRO A 253 -15.76 -16.29 -7.48
C PRO A 253 -14.84 -17.38 -6.94
N ARG A 254 -15.30 -18.18 -5.97
CA ARG A 254 -14.55 -19.33 -5.42
C ARG A 254 -14.09 -20.31 -6.51
N SER A 255 -14.84 -20.44 -7.58
CA SER A 255 -14.49 -21.29 -8.74
C SER A 255 -13.23 -20.82 -9.47
N THR A 256 -12.88 -19.53 -9.39
CA THR A 256 -11.63 -19.00 -9.94
C THR A 256 -10.46 -19.45 -9.07
N GLY A 257 -9.58 -20.30 -9.59
CA GLY A 257 -8.40 -20.78 -8.86
C GLY A 257 -7.40 -19.67 -8.53
N TYR A 258 -6.54 -19.90 -7.53
CA TYR A 258 -5.51 -18.92 -7.14
C TYR A 258 -4.57 -18.52 -8.28
N ALA A 259 -4.22 -19.46 -9.18
CA ALA A 259 -3.35 -19.16 -10.31
C ALA A 259 -3.99 -18.10 -11.26
N ALA A 260 -5.25 -18.30 -11.62
CA ALA A 260 -5.99 -17.36 -12.48
C ALA A 260 -6.20 -16.01 -11.78
N ALA A 261 -6.55 -16.01 -10.49
CA ALA A 261 -6.74 -14.80 -9.72
C ALA A 261 -5.43 -13.99 -9.57
N ARG A 262 -4.28 -14.65 -9.34
CA ARG A 262 -2.95 -14.01 -9.33
C ARG A 262 -2.60 -13.43 -10.69
N ALA A 263 -2.82 -14.18 -11.77
CA ALA A 263 -2.56 -13.71 -13.13
C ALA A 263 -3.37 -12.45 -13.46
N ALA A 264 -4.68 -12.46 -13.13
CA ALA A 264 -5.55 -11.30 -13.34
C ALA A 264 -5.05 -10.04 -12.61
N LEU A 265 -4.69 -10.19 -11.34
CA LEU A 265 -4.19 -9.06 -10.54
C LEU A 265 -2.82 -8.56 -11.04
N THR A 266 -1.98 -9.49 -11.54
CA THR A 266 -0.68 -9.17 -12.14
C THR A 266 -0.85 -8.43 -13.46
N SER A 267 -1.83 -8.80 -14.30
CA SER A 267 -2.17 -8.07 -15.53
C SER A 267 -2.57 -6.62 -15.24
N ALA A 268 -3.41 -6.41 -14.23
CA ALA A 268 -3.75 -5.05 -13.80
C ALA A 268 -2.52 -4.25 -13.33
N ALA A 269 -1.68 -4.86 -12.50
CA ALA A 269 -0.47 -4.23 -11.98
C ALA A 269 0.56 -3.89 -13.07
N ALA A 270 0.67 -4.72 -14.12
CA ALA A 270 1.58 -4.51 -15.24
C ALA A 270 1.25 -3.24 -16.07
N ALA A 271 0.02 -2.73 -15.96
CA ALA A 271 -0.37 -1.47 -16.60
C ALA A 271 0.18 -0.22 -15.89
N ILE A 272 0.83 -0.38 -14.73
CA ILE A 272 1.44 0.72 -13.97
C ILE A 272 2.87 0.94 -14.49
N PRO A 273 3.18 2.12 -15.06
CA PRO A 273 4.53 2.40 -15.51
C PRO A 273 5.50 2.50 -14.32
N PRO A 274 6.78 2.15 -14.51
CA PRO A 274 7.80 2.40 -13.51
C PRO A 274 7.87 3.89 -13.16
N PRO A 275 8.39 4.26 -11.98
CA PRO A 275 8.65 5.66 -11.67
C PRO A 275 9.68 6.23 -12.67
N PRO A 276 9.64 7.52 -12.96
CA PRO A 276 10.70 8.16 -13.75
C PRO A 276 12.05 7.99 -13.03
N PRO A 277 13.14 7.91 -13.78
CA PRO A 277 14.50 7.77 -13.24
C PRO A 277 14.91 8.93 -12.34
#